data_630c293e0c82a7001d1794666a79a4c2
#
_entry.id   630c293e0c82a7001d1794666a79a4c2
#
_cell.length_a   1.000
_cell.length_b   1.000
_cell.length_c   1.000
_cell.angle_alpha   90.00
_cell.angle_beta   90.00
_cell.angle_gamma   90.00
#
_symmetry.space_group_name_H-M   'P 1'
#
loop_
_entity.id
_entity.type
_entity.pdbx_description
1 polymer ?
#
loop_
_entity_poly.entity_id
_entity_poly.type
_entity_poly.pdbx_seq_one_letter_code
_entity_poly.pdbx_strand_id
1 'polypeptide(L)'
;RRGPSRSLCMAQTFKHSNVQASAVRKVHSRKYCYVWIDGHKAGWISQGAFLKRKIAVVPQISLVKNAHYSFPTRDAINYAVDAAGNVVDPSKVKVSRAEISSGKSGSYRVTYSYGKARAYTIVHVRSNAKEEIVSANKTPQTGKSACSWFKHYKTSGNWGRSFAPETKPHRLKNGPFKLKTYFYQPATLCQGDSVTGTVGPVPEGMTVSNGSMYATMYHSPHDTRAHIVSYQLGQIPNRYIMQKLPWLPWSQFVSLASHVKVSPYLKLGHGQAIGSTSHYLYVIANNHLLRKTPQSEELMQISKKNLQIKRIWTFKIWNHSVRTGRYFHSATFVNDHQFIAVYHDATDHRFEYWEVTRSGNSWYPKEIGATKGEFMRNNSPVQG
;
A
#
# COMPACT_ATOMS: atom_id res chain seq x y z
N ARG A 1 15.72 37.11 19.06
CA ARG A 1 15.38 36.82 17.63
C ARG A 1 14.44 35.64 17.61
N ARG A 2 13.22 35.82 17.09
CA ARG A 2 12.17 34.80 17.08
C ARG A 2 12.57 33.62 16.17
N GLY A 3 12.30 32.39 16.60
CA GLY A 3 12.37 31.18 15.77
C GLY A 3 11.35 31.24 14.63
N PRO A 4 11.31 30.21 13.74
CA PRO A 4 10.34 30.18 12.68
C PRO A 4 8.92 30.21 13.28
N SER A 5 8.20 31.27 12.98
CA SER A 5 6.89 31.58 13.58
C SER A 5 5.74 30.76 12.97
N ARG A 6 5.99 30.05 11.85
CA ARG A 6 4.98 29.28 11.13
C ARG A 6 5.59 28.05 10.47
N SER A 7 4.97 26.90 10.64
CA SER A 7 5.25 25.70 9.84
C SER A 7 4.58 25.86 8.49
N LEU A 8 5.35 25.75 7.40
CA LEU A 8 4.83 25.84 6.03
C LEU A 8 4.26 24.49 5.57
N CYS A 9 5.00 23.40 5.83
CA CYS A 9 4.61 22.04 5.47
C CYS A 9 5.44 21.02 6.25
N MET A 10 5.08 19.74 6.13
CA MET A 10 5.86 18.67 6.72
C MET A 10 7.07 18.32 5.82
N ALA A 11 8.24 18.12 6.42
CA ALA A 11 9.45 17.73 5.69
C ALA A 11 9.29 16.42 4.89
N GLN A 12 8.37 15.55 5.30
CA GLN A 12 8.06 14.29 4.58
C GLN A 12 7.54 14.52 3.15
N THR A 13 6.95 15.68 2.87
CA THR A 13 6.54 16.09 1.53
C THR A 13 7.69 16.09 0.54
N PHE A 14 8.90 16.39 0.99
CA PHE A 14 10.11 16.53 0.17
C PHE A 14 11.03 15.31 0.23
N LYS A 15 10.51 14.18 0.63
CA LYS A 15 11.30 12.95 0.82
C LYS A 15 12.01 12.49 -0.46
N HIS A 16 11.46 12.79 -1.62
CA HIS A 16 12.01 12.44 -2.93
C HIS A 16 12.68 13.61 -3.63
N SER A 17 12.71 14.78 -3.02
CA SER A 17 13.33 15.99 -3.56
C SER A 17 14.82 16.04 -3.25
N ASN A 18 15.57 16.74 -4.10
CA ASN A 18 16.98 17.05 -3.82
C ASN A 18 17.05 18.17 -2.79
N VAL A 19 17.55 17.86 -1.59
CA VAL A 19 17.64 18.77 -0.47
C VAL A 19 19.09 19.13 -0.17
N GLN A 20 19.44 20.41 -0.28
CA GLN A 20 20.76 20.96 0.02
C GLN A 20 20.68 21.86 1.26
N ALA A 21 21.53 21.61 2.26
CA ALA A 21 21.64 22.46 3.44
C ALA A 21 22.73 23.52 3.22
N SER A 22 22.38 24.80 3.39
CA SER A 22 23.32 25.94 3.18
C SER A 22 23.75 26.62 4.46
N ALA A 23 22.99 26.50 5.56
CA ALA A 23 23.31 27.11 6.84
C ALA A 23 22.73 26.28 8.00
N VAL A 24 23.35 26.39 9.18
CA VAL A 24 22.89 25.75 10.41
C VAL A 24 22.67 26.80 11.49
N ARG A 25 21.55 26.74 12.21
CA ARG A 25 21.23 27.58 13.33
C ARG A 25 20.74 26.77 14.51
N LYS A 26 21.17 27.17 15.71
CA LYS A 26 20.65 26.61 16.96
C LYS A 26 19.60 27.58 17.54
N VAL A 27 18.41 27.06 17.84
CA VAL A 27 17.34 27.78 18.51
C VAL A 27 16.96 26.96 19.74
N HIS A 28 17.22 27.48 20.91
CA HIS A 28 17.21 26.76 22.18
C HIS A 28 18.11 25.50 22.08
N SER A 29 17.59 24.31 22.39
CA SER A 29 18.32 23.06 22.32
C SER A 29 18.31 22.40 20.93
N ARG A 30 17.55 22.93 19.97
CA ARG A 30 17.33 22.31 18.66
C ARG A 30 18.16 22.96 17.56
N LYS A 31 18.73 22.16 16.68
CA LYS A 31 19.43 22.62 15.48
C LYS A 31 18.48 22.62 14.29
N TYR A 32 18.56 23.66 13.48
CA TYR A 32 17.85 23.83 12.22
C TYR A 32 18.82 24.07 11.10
N CYS A 33 18.51 23.52 9.93
CA CYS A 33 19.27 23.75 8.69
C CYS A 33 18.41 24.60 7.77
N TYR A 34 19.01 25.65 7.19
CA TYR A 34 18.39 26.35 6.06
C TYR A 34 18.60 25.54 4.79
N VAL A 35 17.53 25.24 4.09
CA VAL A 35 17.58 24.31 2.97
C VAL A 35 17.08 24.92 1.68
N TRP A 36 17.66 24.41 0.62
CA TRP A 36 17.18 24.54 -0.74
C TRP A 36 16.60 23.19 -1.13
N ILE A 37 15.43 23.18 -1.77
CA ILE A 37 14.75 21.97 -2.22
C ILE A 37 14.52 22.13 -3.71
N ASP A 38 15.06 21.20 -4.51
CA ASP A 38 15.01 21.22 -5.97
C ASP A 38 15.41 22.60 -6.56
N GLY A 39 16.46 23.22 -6.00
CA GLY A 39 16.96 24.53 -6.41
C GLY A 39 16.22 25.75 -5.85
N HIS A 40 15.16 25.58 -5.07
CA HIS A 40 14.37 26.66 -4.46
C HIS A 40 14.71 26.88 -2.99
N LYS A 41 14.77 28.15 -2.58
CA LYS A 41 14.90 28.52 -1.16
C LYS A 41 13.64 28.08 -0.40
N ALA A 42 13.74 27.05 0.41
CA ALA A 42 12.59 26.48 1.12
C ALA A 42 12.45 26.99 2.56
N GLY A 43 13.55 27.28 3.25
CA GLY A 43 13.54 27.77 4.62
C GLY A 43 14.23 26.86 5.62
N TRP A 44 13.87 26.99 6.90
CA TRP A 44 14.51 26.28 8.00
C TRP A 44 13.81 24.95 8.30
N ILE A 45 14.56 23.86 8.27
CA ILE A 45 14.09 22.51 8.61
C ILE A 45 14.83 22.05 9.87
N SER A 46 14.13 21.42 10.80
CA SER A 46 14.80 20.78 11.95
C SER A 46 15.84 19.77 11.46
N GLN A 47 17.06 19.82 12.02
CA GLN A 47 18.09 18.83 11.70
C GLN A 47 17.66 17.40 11.97
N GLY A 48 16.73 17.18 12.90
CA GLY A 48 16.13 15.88 13.17
C GLY A 48 15.20 15.36 12.06
N ALA A 49 14.80 16.21 11.11
CA ALA A 49 14.01 15.78 9.95
C ALA A 49 14.86 15.07 8.89
N PHE A 50 16.17 15.32 8.88
CA PHE A 50 17.08 14.60 8.01
C PHE A 50 17.31 13.19 8.55
N LEU A 51 17.05 12.21 7.72
CA LEU A 51 17.32 10.82 8.05
C LEU A 51 18.83 10.61 8.12
N LYS A 52 19.32 10.27 9.29
CA LYS A 52 20.68 9.75 9.45
C LYS A 52 20.68 8.26 9.10
N ARG A 53 21.86 7.66 8.92
CA ARG A 53 22.00 6.20 8.73
C ARG A 53 21.06 5.44 9.65
N LYS A 54 20.04 4.83 9.07
CA LYS A 54 18.95 4.19 9.80
C LYS A 54 18.40 3.02 9.01
N ILE A 55 17.98 2.01 9.73
CA ILE A 55 17.18 0.90 9.18
C ILE A 55 15.86 0.86 9.92
N ALA A 56 14.78 0.78 9.19
CA ALA A 56 13.45 0.50 9.74
C ALA A 56 12.94 -0.81 9.15
N VAL A 57 12.52 -1.71 10.02
CA VAL A 57 12.01 -3.03 9.65
C VAL A 57 10.64 -3.26 10.26
N VAL A 58 9.94 -4.25 9.74
CA VAL A 58 8.70 -4.76 10.34
C VAL A 58 9.05 -5.40 11.69
N PRO A 59 8.48 -4.93 12.81
CA PRO A 59 8.89 -5.43 14.13
C PRO A 59 8.51 -6.89 14.37
N GLN A 60 7.34 -7.30 13.87
CA GLN A 60 6.77 -8.63 14.12
C GLN A 60 6.16 -9.22 12.87
N ILE A 61 6.45 -10.50 12.64
CA ILE A 61 5.93 -11.29 11.54
C ILE A 61 5.38 -12.59 12.13
N SER A 62 4.19 -12.99 11.72
CA SER A 62 3.54 -14.22 12.15
C SER A 62 3.24 -15.09 10.93
N LEU A 63 3.99 -16.16 10.79
CA LEU A 63 3.85 -17.12 9.70
C LEU A 63 3.09 -18.35 10.15
N VAL A 64 2.20 -18.83 9.31
CA VAL A 64 1.58 -20.15 9.45
C VAL A 64 2.61 -21.20 9.08
N LYS A 65 2.64 -22.31 9.83
CA LYS A 65 3.52 -23.44 9.51
C LYS A 65 3.19 -24.01 8.13
N ASN A 66 4.18 -24.02 7.25
CA ASN A 66 4.10 -24.54 5.90
C ASN A 66 5.47 -25.05 5.46
N ALA A 67 5.57 -26.36 5.19
CA ALA A 67 6.85 -26.99 4.85
C ALA A 67 7.48 -26.46 3.55
N HIS A 68 6.67 -25.86 2.68
CA HIS A 68 7.09 -25.42 1.35
C HIS A 68 7.27 -23.91 1.21
N TYR A 69 7.24 -23.18 2.32
CA TYR A 69 7.39 -21.73 2.31
C TYR A 69 8.56 -21.26 3.19
N SER A 70 9.38 -20.40 2.62
CA SER A 70 10.41 -19.64 3.32
C SER A 70 10.18 -18.15 3.11
N PHE A 71 10.11 -17.41 4.22
CA PHE A 71 9.93 -15.96 4.21
C PHE A 71 11.28 -15.28 3.91
N PRO A 72 11.39 -14.49 2.82
CA PRO A 72 12.58 -13.72 2.51
C PRO A 72 12.73 -12.57 3.51
N THR A 73 13.75 -12.60 4.34
CA THR A 73 13.88 -11.65 5.46
C THR A 73 14.05 -10.19 5.02
N ARG A 74 14.57 -9.93 3.82
CA ARG A 74 14.69 -8.59 3.26
C ARG A 74 13.32 -7.94 2.95
N ASP A 75 12.26 -8.72 2.82
CA ASP A 75 10.92 -8.20 2.61
C ASP A 75 10.36 -7.51 3.87
N ALA A 76 10.96 -7.77 5.03
CA ALA A 76 10.68 -7.04 6.26
C ALA A 76 11.30 -5.64 6.33
N ILE A 77 12.13 -5.23 5.38
CA ILE A 77 12.78 -3.92 5.40
C ILE A 77 11.79 -2.86 4.87
N ASN A 78 11.36 -1.96 5.76
CA ASN A 78 10.59 -0.79 5.35
C ASN A 78 11.46 0.19 4.57
N TYR A 79 12.64 0.51 5.10
CA TYR A 79 13.67 1.30 4.41
C TYR A 79 15.01 1.18 5.09
N ALA A 80 16.07 1.49 4.35
CA ALA A 80 17.39 1.78 4.88
C ALA A 80 17.90 3.07 4.26
N VAL A 81 18.66 3.85 5.02
CA VAL A 81 19.30 5.09 4.55
C VAL A 81 20.76 5.13 5.01
N ASP A 82 21.62 5.72 4.19
CA ASP A 82 23.02 5.93 4.48
C ASP A 82 23.27 7.12 5.42
N ALA A 83 24.52 7.52 5.61
CA ALA A 83 24.88 8.64 6.47
C ALA A 83 24.46 9.99 5.88
N ALA A 84 24.32 10.09 4.57
CA ALA A 84 23.88 11.29 3.86
C ALA A 84 22.35 11.37 3.74
N GLY A 85 21.62 10.29 4.14
CA GLY A 85 20.18 10.23 4.05
C GLY A 85 19.64 9.64 2.75
N ASN A 86 20.52 9.15 1.86
CA ASN A 86 20.10 8.51 0.63
C ASN A 86 19.49 7.14 0.90
N VAL A 87 18.45 6.79 0.15
CA VAL A 87 17.86 5.47 0.23
C VAL A 87 18.85 4.41 -0.23
N VAL A 88 18.99 3.37 0.55
CA VAL A 88 19.85 2.23 0.30
C VAL A 88 18.99 1.07 -0.18
N ASP A 89 19.42 0.44 -1.26
CA ASP A 89 18.80 -0.78 -1.75
C ASP A 89 18.81 -1.87 -0.66
N PRO A 90 17.67 -2.55 -0.40
CA PRO A 90 17.59 -3.62 0.59
C PRO A 90 18.63 -4.73 0.42
N SER A 91 19.11 -4.98 -0.80
CA SER A 91 20.17 -5.97 -1.07
C SER A 91 21.49 -5.65 -0.38
N LYS A 92 21.79 -4.35 -0.16
CA LYS A 92 23.00 -3.86 0.51
C LYS A 92 22.92 -3.96 2.04
N VAL A 93 21.75 -4.27 2.61
CA VAL A 93 21.58 -4.49 4.04
C VAL A 93 22.03 -5.90 4.39
N LYS A 94 22.97 -6.02 5.33
CA LYS A 94 23.38 -7.32 5.87
C LYS A 94 22.27 -7.87 6.77
N VAL A 95 21.92 -9.13 6.56
CA VAL A 95 20.90 -9.84 7.34
C VAL A 95 21.53 -11.07 7.99
N SER A 96 21.13 -11.39 9.22
CA SER A 96 21.66 -12.58 9.94
C SER A 96 21.19 -13.90 9.33
N ARG A 97 20.04 -13.87 8.64
CA ARG A 97 19.47 -15.00 7.90
C ARG A 97 18.80 -14.48 6.66
N ALA A 98 19.07 -15.08 5.50
CA ALA A 98 18.48 -14.65 4.24
C ALA A 98 16.97 -14.94 4.19
N GLU A 99 16.56 -16.03 4.81
CA GLU A 99 15.18 -16.48 4.87
C GLU A 99 14.87 -17.19 6.19
N ILE A 100 13.59 -17.31 6.50
CA ILE A 100 13.06 -18.11 7.61
C ILE A 100 12.12 -19.16 7.03
N SER A 101 12.50 -20.42 7.12
CA SER A 101 11.60 -21.53 6.76
C SER A 101 10.42 -21.57 7.72
N SER A 102 9.21 -21.63 7.16
CA SER A 102 8.00 -21.84 7.94
C SER A 102 7.67 -23.32 8.19
N GLY A 103 8.54 -24.25 7.81
CA GLY A 103 8.37 -25.70 8.07
C GLY A 103 8.47 -26.10 9.53
N LYS A 104 9.11 -25.30 10.38
CA LYS A 104 9.29 -25.59 11.81
C LYS A 104 8.76 -24.46 12.66
N SER A 105 7.85 -24.79 13.60
CA SER A 105 7.32 -23.83 14.56
C SER A 105 8.42 -23.30 15.47
N GLY A 106 8.32 -22.02 15.85
CA GLY A 106 9.29 -21.36 16.72
C GLY A 106 9.27 -19.84 16.56
N SER A 107 10.15 -19.18 17.33
CA SER A 107 10.38 -17.75 17.24
C SER A 107 11.82 -17.50 16.82
N TYR A 108 11.99 -16.71 15.76
CA TYR A 108 13.29 -16.48 15.13
C TYR A 108 13.58 -14.99 15.13
N ARG A 109 14.70 -14.59 15.70
CA ARG A 109 15.20 -13.23 15.62
C ARG A 109 16.05 -13.06 14.36
N VAL A 110 15.72 -12.06 13.55
CA VAL A 110 16.50 -11.65 12.37
C VAL A 110 17.08 -10.27 12.65
N THR A 111 18.38 -10.12 12.52
CA THR A 111 19.09 -8.86 12.70
C THR A 111 19.49 -8.27 11.36
N TYR A 112 19.30 -6.97 11.20
CA TYR A 112 19.65 -6.20 10.02
C TYR A 112 20.73 -5.19 10.36
N SER A 113 21.68 -5.00 9.48
CA SER A 113 22.75 -4.04 9.69
C SER A 113 23.22 -3.37 8.40
N TYR A 114 23.48 -2.05 8.49
CA TYR A 114 24.09 -1.25 7.44
C TYR A 114 25.00 -0.19 8.09
N GLY A 115 26.31 -0.31 7.91
CA GLY A 115 27.28 0.47 8.68
C GLY A 115 27.06 0.30 10.18
N LYS A 116 26.85 1.40 10.91
CA LYS A 116 26.56 1.39 12.36
C LYS A 116 25.08 1.19 12.71
N ALA A 117 24.17 1.31 11.75
CA ALA A 117 22.74 1.12 12.01
C ALA A 117 22.41 -0.36 12.24
N ARG A 118 21.51 -0.63 13.18
CA ARG A 118 21.03 -1.95 13.55
C ARG A 118 19.52 -1.91 13.73
N ALA A 119 18.85 -2.99 13.32
CA ALA A 119 17.45 -3.25 13.60
C ALA A 119 17.22 -4.77 13.72
N TYR A 120 16.07 -5.18 14.23
CA TYR A 120 15.70 -6.58 14.27
C TYR A 120 14.19 -6.79 14.07
N THR A 121 13.84 -7.96 13.57
CA THR A 121 12.49 -8.47 13.42
C THR A 121 12.38 -9.77 14.21
N ILE A 122 11.22 -10.00 14.83
CA ILE A 122 10.87 -11.29 15.38
C ILE A 122 9.88 -11.97 14.44
N VAL A 123 10.24 -13.15 13.98
CA VAL A 123 9.40 -13.99 13.12
C VAL A 123 8.89 -15.16 13.94
N HIS A 124 7.58 -15.26 14.10
CA HIS A 124 6.91 -16.36 14.77
C HIS A 124 6.32 -17.30 13.73
N VAL A 125 6.74 -18.56 13.73
CA VAL A 125 6.13 -19.63 12.94
C VAL A 125 5.22 -20.43 13.86
N ARG A 126 3.93 -20.48 13.53
CA ARG A 126 2.91 -21.11 14.39
C ARG A 126 2.13 -22.15 13.59
N SER A 127 1.88 -23.28 14.23
CA SER A 127 0.93 -24.26 13.73
C SER A 127 -0.47 -23.81 14.13
N ASN A 128 -1.38 -23.75 13.15
CA ASN A 128 -2.78 -23.45 13.41
C ASN A 128 -3.65 -24.28 12.46
N ALA A 129 -4.17 -25.39 12.97
CA ALA A 129 -5.03 -26.30 12.19
C ALA A 129 -6.36 -25.64 11.79
N LYS A 130 -6.87 -24.71 12.58
CA LYS A 130 -8.13 -24.03 12.30
C LYS A 130 -8.05 -23.06 11.12
N GLU A 131 -6.85 -22.59 10.74
CA GLU A 131 -6.64 -21.72 9.57
C GLU A 131 -6.82 -22.48 8.24
N GLU A 132 -6.92 -23.79 8.29
CA GLU A 132 -7.12 -24.64 7.12
C GLU A 132 -8.60 -24.90 6.83
N ILE A 133 -9.47 -24.46 7.73
CA ILE A 133 -10.89 -24.77 7.64
C ILE A 133 -11.55 -23.84 6.64
N VAL A 134 -11.83 -24.40 5.53
CA VAL A 134 -12.64 -23.80 4.49
C VAL A 134 -13.92 -24.61 4.41
N SER A 135 -15.04 -23.94 4.49
CA SER A 135 -16.32 -24.56 4.16
C SER A 135 -16.36 -24.80 2.66
N ALA A 136 -15.91 -25.98 2.26
CA ALA A 136 -15.66 -26.30 0.86
C ALA A 136 -16.90 -26.42 -0.02
N ASN A 137 -18.09 -26.53 0.53
CA ASN A 137 -19.25 -27.09 -0.19
C ASN A 137 -20.47 -26.18 -0.18
N LYS A 138 -20.30 -24.87 -0.12
CA LYS A 138 -21.46 -24.02 -0.37
C LYS A 138 -21.79 -24.04 -1.85
N THR A 139 -22.95 -24.54 -2.19
CA THR A 139 -23.49 -24.47 -3.55
C THR A 139 -23.53 -23.01 -3.98
N PRO A 140 -22.84 -22.63 -5.08
CA PRO A 140 -22.88 -21.26 -5.55
C PRO A 140 -24.30 -20.86 -5.89
N GLN A 141 -24.72 -19.71 -5.39
CA GLN A 141 -26.00 -19.17 -5.82
C GLN A 141 -25.84 -18.60 -7.23
N THR A 142 -26.71 -19.00 -8.14
CA THR A 142 -26.74 -18.43 -9.48
C THR A 142 -27.34 -17.03 -9.39
N GLY A 143 -26.51 -16.00 -9.51
CA GLY A 143 -26.96 -14.64 -9.56
C GLY A 143 -27.35 -14.24 -10.97
N LYS A 144 -28.56 -13.78 -11.18
CA LYS A 144 -28.83 -12.89 -12.30
C LYS A 144 -28.22 -11.55 -11.96
N SER A 145 -27.48 -10.93 -12.91
CA SER A 145 -26.97 -9.60 -12.72
C SER A 145 -28.14 -8.67 -12.29
N ALA A 146 -28.13 -8.22 -11.05
CA ALA A 146 -29.10 -7.23 -10.57
C ALA A 146 -28.94 -5.87 -11.27
N CYS A 147 -27.86 -5.70 -12.02
CA CYS A 147 -27.49 -4.47 -12.70
C CYS A 147 -27.82 -4.58 -14.20
N SER A 148 -29.10 -4.61 -14.55
CA SER A 148 -29.57 -4.61 -15.96
C SER A 148 -29.00 -3.44 -16.77
N TRP A 149 -28.65 -2.34 -16.12
CA TRP A 149 -28.03 -1.18 -16.75
C TRP A 149 -26.61 -1.44 -17.27
N PHE A 150 -25.88 -2.43 -16.77
CA PHE A 150 -24.57 -2.82 -17.30
C PHE A 150 -24.61 -3.29 -18.76
N LYS A 151 -25.69 -3.98 -19.13
CA LYS A 151 -25.88 -4.46 -20.50
C LYS A 151 -26.02 -3.34 -21.53
N HIS A 152 -26.41 -2.16 -21.06
CA HIS A 152 -26.69 -1.00 -21.92
C HIS A 152 -25.69 0.14 -21.76
N TYR A 153 -24.63 -0.07 -20.94
CA TYR A 153 -23.61 0.94 -20.76
C TYR A 153 -22.70 1.01 -21.99
N LYS A 154 -22.81 2.12 -22.71
CA LYS A 154 -21.89 2.46 -23.79
C LYS A 154 -20.95 3.54 -23.30
N THR A 155 -19.65 3.25 -23.27
CA THR A 155 -18.62 4.25 -23.07
C THR A 155 -18.57 5.12 -24.32
N SER A 156 -18.84 6.41 -24.21
CA SER A 156 -18.49 7.36 -25.26
C SER A 156 -16.97 7.42 -25.35
N GLY A 157 -16.42 7.25 -26.55
CA GLY A 157 -15.02 6.96 -26.81
C GLY A 157 -13.99 8.06 -26.52
N ASN A 158 -14.22 8.93 -25.54
CA ASN A 158 -13.29 9.99 -25.13
C ASN A 158 -12.53 9.72 -23.83
N TRP A 159 -12.46 8.47 -23.42
CA TRP A 159 -11.67 8.06 -22.26
C TRP A 159 -10.19 8.40 -22.50
N GLY A 160 -9.61 9.18 -21.59
CA GLY A 160 -8.18 9.51 -21.59
C GLY A 160 -7.80 10.76 -22.41
N ARG A 161 -8.74 11.49 -22.99
CA ARG A 161 -8.44 12.75 -23.71
C ARG A 161 -8.57 14.01 -22.87
N SER A 162 -9.24 13.96 -21.74
CA SER A 162 -9.34 15.09 -20.82
C SER A 162 -8.37 14.92 -19.67
N PHE A 163 -7.41 15.81 -19.55
CA PHE A 163 -6.44 15.83 -18.44
C PHE A 163 -6.85 16.79 -17.31
N ALA A 164 -8.06 17.30 -17.34
CA ALA A 164 -8.58 18.16 -16.29
C ALA A 164 -9.67 17.45 -15.51
N PRO A 165 -9.65 17.51 -14.16
CA PRO A 165 -10.75 17.03 -13.34
C PRO A 165 -12.04 17.76 -13.70
N GLU A 166 -13.10 17.02 -13.81
CA GLU A 166 -14.39 17.57 -14.21
C GLU A 166 -15.07 18.31 -13.07
N THR A 167 -15.66 19.45 -13.36
CA THR A 167 -16.39 20.25 -12.37
C THR A 167 -17.83 19.78 -12.15
N LYS A 168 -18.41 19.10 -13.16
CA LYS A 168 -19.78 18.61 -13.13
C LYS A 168 -19.82 17.07 -12.99
N PRO A 169 -20.73 16.52 -12.18
CA PRO A 169 -20.91 15.07 -12.11
C PRO A 169 -21.44 14.51 -13.44
N HIS A 170 -20.87 13.39 -13.88
CA HIS A 170 -21.42 12.61 -14.97
C HIS A 170 -22.44 11.62 -14.43
N ARG A 171 -23.60 11.55 -15.07
CA ARG A 171 -24.56 10.49 -14.82
C ARG A 171 -24.31 9.35 -15.77
N LEU A 172 -24.12 8.15 -15.24
CA LEU A 172 -24.14 6.95 -16.06
C LEU A 172 -25.50 6.82 -16.71
N LYS A 173 -25.55 6.60 -18.04
CA LYS A 173 -26.80 6.38 -18.75
C LYS A 173 -27.49 5.15 -18.13
N ASN A 174 -28.74 5.34 -17.68
CA ASN A 174 -29.52 4.32 -16.99
C ASN A 174 -28.89 3.77 -15.68
N GLY A 175 -27.88 4.44 -15.15
CA GLY A 175 -27.24 4.07 -13.91
C GLY A 175 -27.85 4.74 -12.68
N PRO A 176 -27.75 4.11 -11.49
CA PRO A 176 -28.37 4.64 -10.27
C PRO A 176 -27.58 5.76 -9.61
N PHE A 177 -26.36 6.08 -10.07
CA PHE A 177 -25.49 7.04 -9.42
C PHE A 177 -24.81 7.99 -10.42
N LYS A 178 -24.30 9.09 -9.87
CA LYS A 178 -23.52 10.08 -10.60
C LYS A 178 -22.04 9.94 -10.22
N LEU A 179 -21.16 10.00 -11.20
CA LEU A 179 -19.71 10.02 -10.98
C LEU A 179 -19.18 11.42 -11.29
N LYS A 180 -18.18 11.81 -10.51
CA LYS A 180 -17.43 13.05 -10.72
C LYS A 180 -15.95 12.77 -10.53
N THR A 181 -15.14 13.13 -11.52
CA THR A 181 -13.68 13.10 -11.37
C THR A 181 -13.27 14.08 -10.28
N TYR A 182 -12.60 13.60 -9.26
CA TYR A 182 -12.15 14.44 -8.15
C TYR A 182 -10.83 15.13 -8.48
N PHE A 183 -9.81 14.36 -8.87
CA PHE A 183 -8.53 14.83 -9.42
C PHE A 183 -7.82 13.67 -10.12
N TYR A 184 -6.80 13.98 -10.91
CA TYR A 184 -5.88 12.99 -11.46
C TYR A 184 -4.65 12.87 -10.56
N GLN A 185 -4.23 11.67 -10.27
CA GLN A 185 -3.04 11.42 -9.46
C GLN A 185 -1.77 11.78 -10.24
N PRO A 186 -0.86 12.58 -9.68
CA PRO A 186 0.44 12.79 -10.28
C PRO A 186 1.33 11.55 -10.09
N ALA A 187 2.02 11.14 -11.15
CA ALA A 187 3.02 10.07 -11.07
C ALA A 187 4.33 10.53 -10.40
N THR A 188 4.56 11.83 -10.36
CA THR A 188 5.76 12.47 -9.79
C THR A 188 5.34 13.47 -8.71
N LEU A 189 5.99 13.41 -7.54
CA LEU A 189 5.68 14.24 -6.37
C LEU A 189 6.84 15.18 -5.98
N CYS A 190 7.76 15.45 -6.88
CA CYS A 190 8.76 16.51 -6.73
C CYS A 190 8.52 17.60 -7.79
N GLN A 191 9.06 18.79 -7.57
CA GLN A 191 9.03 19.82 -8.57
C GLN A 191 10.04 19.52 -9.67
N GLY A 192 9.65 19.76 -10.92
CA GLY A 192 10.42 19.38 -12.09
C GLY A 192 10.24 17.90 -12.45
N ASP A 193 10.90 17.52 -13.52
CA ASP A 193 10.80 16.19 -14.11
C ASP A 193 11.85 15.22 -13.53
N SER A 194 11.96 15.22 -12.20
CA SER A 194 12.95 14.38 -11.50
C SER A 194 12.46 12.95 -11.42
N VAL A 195 13.23 12.02 -11.95
CA VAL A 195 12.99 10.57 -11.85
C VAL A 195 12.97 10.11 -10.39
N THR A 196 13.70 10.78 -9.50
CA THR A 196 13.76 10.43 -8.08
C THR A 196 12.47 10.70 -7.31
N GLY A 197 11.61 11.58 -7.82
CA GLY A 197 10.31 11.90 -7.25
C GLY A 197 9.15 11.06 -7.79
N THR A 198 9.42 10.18 -8.74
CA THR A 198 8.39 9.33 -9.34
C THR A 198 7.91 8.29 -8.33
N VAL A 199 6.61 8.26 -8.12
CA VAL A 199 5.97 7.26 -7.24
C VAL A 199 5.38 6.09 -8.04
N GLY A 200 5.44 6.19 -9.34
CA GLY A 200 4.99 5.18 -10.30
C GLY A 200 3.67 5.57 -10.98
N PRO A 201 3.53 5.21 -12.26
CA PRO A 201 2.34 5.52 -13.07
C PRO A 201 1.23 4.47 -12.94
N VAL A 202 1.47 3.35 -12.23
CA VAL A 202 0.55 2.22 -12.19
C VAL A 202 -0.13 2.15 -10.82
N PRO A 203 -1.37 2.67 -10.67
CA PRO A 203 -2.18 2.47 -9.47
C PRO A 203 -2.80 1.07 -9.51
N GLU A 204 -2.64 0.29 -8.42
CA GLU A 204 -3.21 -1.06 -8.33
C GLU A 204 -4.41 -1.11 -7.37
N GLY A 205 -4.35 -0.43 -6.27
CA GLY A 205 -5.43 -0.43 -5.28
C GLY A 205 -5.63 0.92 -4.62
N MET A 206 -6.86 1.16 -4.16
CA MET A 206 -7.24 2.42 -3.53
C MET A 206 -8.19 2.18 -2.36
N THR A 207 -8.03 2.97 -1.30
CA THR A 207 -9.00 3.03 -0.19
C THR A 207 -9.14 4.45 0.33
N VAL A 208 -10.31 4.77 0.88
CA VAL A 208 -10.59 6.08 1.47
C VAL A 208 -10.99 5.91 2.94
N SER A 209 -10.39 6.69 3.79
CA SER A 209 -10.68 6.66 5.23
C SER A 209 -10.27 7.96 5.91
N ASN A 210 -11.07 8.44 6.84
CA ASN A 210 -10.79 9.64 7.64
C ASN A 210 -10.39 10.85 6.78
N GLY A 211 -11.13 11.10 5.70
CA GLY A 211 -10.86 12.23 4.79
C GLY A 211 -9.59 12.12 3.96
N SER A 212 -8.92 10.97 3.97
CA SER A 212 -7.73 10.70 3.16
C SER A 212 -7.99 9.55 2.20
N MET A 213 -7.48 9.68 0.97
CA MET A 213 -7.36 8.62 0.00
C MET A 213 -5.95 8.03 0.09
N TYR A 214 -5.84 6.72 -0.01
CA TYR A 214 -4.58 5.99 -0.06
C TYR A 214 -4.57 5.14 -1.31
N ALA A 215 -3.52 5.24 -2.10
CA ALA A 215 -3.34 4.46 -3.32
C ALA A 215 -1.98 3.76 -3.31
N THR A 216 -1.94 2.51 -3.76
CA THR A 216 -0.70 1.80 -4.07
C THR A 216 -0.25 2.19 -5.47
N MET A 217 1.01 2.64 -5.60
CA MET A 217 1.58 3.17 -6.83
C MET A 217 2.83 2.39 -7.21
N TYR A 218 2.81 1.75 -8.35
CA TYR A 218 3.89 0.91 -8.88
C TYR A 218 4.58 1.59 -10.06
N HIS A 219 5.87 1.28 -10.25
CA HIS A 219 6.60 1.75 -11.44
C HIS A 219 6.27 0.91 -12.68
N SER A 220 5.93 -0.36 -12.46
CA SER A 220 5.55 -1.32 -13.50
C SER A 220 4.46 -2.26 -12.98
N PRO A 221 3.56 -2.77 -13.83
CA PRO A 221 2.54 -3.75 -13.42
C PRO A 221 3.12 -5.09 -12.93
N HIS A 222 4.40 -5.34 -13.16
CA HIS A 222 5.10 -6.55 -12.69
C HIS A 222 5.89 -6.34 -11.40
N ASP A 223 5.93 -5.12 -10.88
CA ASP A 223 6.63 -4.82 -9.66
C ASP A 223 5.92 -5.43 -8.45
N THR A 224 6.73 -5.81 -7.47
CA THR A 224 6.23 -6.30 -6.17
C THR A 224 6.53 -5.32 -5.04
N ARG A 225 7.14 -4.19 -5.39
CA ARG A 225 7.36 -3.05 -4.50
C ARG A 225 6.64 -1.83 -5.02
N ALA A 226 6.09 -1.06 -4.10
CA ALA A 226 5.32 0.13 -4.42
C ALA A 226 5.44 1.20 -3.35
N HIS A 227 5.04 2.40 -3.71
CA HIS A 227 4.72 3.44 -2.75
C HIS A 227 3.23 3.39 -2.42
N ILE A 228 2.90 3.71 -1.16
CA ILE A 228 1.54 4.12 -0.79
C ILE A 228 1.54 5.64 -0.75
N VAL A 229 0.69 6.24 -1.55
CA VAL A 229 0.50 7.69 -1.57
C VAL A 229 -0.80 8.02 -0.85
N SER A 230 -0.73 8.94 0.11
CA SER A 230 -1.89 9.43 0.86
C SER A 230 -2.19 10.87 0.48
N TYR A 231 -3.43 11.14 0.11
CA TYR A 231 -3.95 12.46 -0.23
C TYR A 231 -4.99 12.88 0.80
N GLN A 232 -4.81 14.03 1.47
CA GLN A 232 -5.77 14.60 2.40
C GLN A 232 -6.88 15.33 1.64
N LEU A 233 -7.92 14.63 1.22
CA LEU A 233 -8.89 15.08 0.23
C LEU A 233 -9.53 16.45 0.55
N GLY A 234 -9.95 16.65 1.79
CA GLY A 234 -10.60 17.90 2.20
C GLY A 234 -9.67 19.11 2.37
N GLN A 235 -8.35 18.88 2.32
CA GLN A 235 -7.34 19.91 2.59
C GLN A 235 -6.53 20.29 1.37
N ILE A 236 -6.72 19.62 0.24
CA ILE A 236 -6.06 19.97 -1.03
C ILE A 236 -6.69 21.25 -1.56
N PRO A 237 -5.96 22.40 -1.55
CA PRO A 237 -6.56 23.71 -1.82
C PRO A 237 -7.02 23.89 -3.26
N ASN A 238 -6.33 23.28 -4.21
CA ASN A 238 -6.73 23.30 -5.62
C ASN A 238 -6.48 21.93 -6.28
N ARG A 239 -7.44 21.03 -6.12
CA ARG A 239 -7.34 19.67 -6.64
C ARG A 239 -7.37 19.58 -8.18
N TYR A 240 -7.87 20.60 -8.84
CA TYR A 240 -8.02 20.58 -10.31
C TYR A 240 -6.70 20.69 -11.07
N ILE A 241 -5.64 21.11 -10.40
CA ILE A 241 -4.30 21.20 -10.99
C ILE A 241 -3.32 20.15 -10.43
N MET A 242 -3.80 19.16 -9.65
CA MET A 242 -2.93 18.15 -9.05
C MET A 242 -2.10 17.36 -10.07
N GLN A 243 -2.65 17.06 -11.25
CA GLN A 243 -1.90 16.37 -12.31
C GLN A 243 -0.71 17.19 -12.82
N LYS A 244 -0.73 18.51 -12.64
CA LYS A 244 0.36 19.41 -13.04
C LYS A 244 1.37 19.64 -11.91
N LEU A 245 1.25 18.92 -10.78
CA LEU A 245 2.04 19.16 -9.57
C LEU A 245 3.54 19.40 -9.83
N PRO A 246 4.24 18.60 -10.66
CA PRO A 246 5.67 18.79 -10.90
C PRO A 246 6.03 20.12 -11.57
N TRP A 247 5.11 20.71 -12.33
CA TRP A 247 5.36 21.92 -13.13
C TRP A 247 4.73 23.18 -12.55
N LEU A 248 4.14 23.09 -11.36
CA LEU A 248 3.55 24.24 -10.69
C LEU A 248 4.64 25.21 -10.19
N PRO A 249 4.36 26.53 -10.13
CA PRO A 249 5.16 27.45 -9.37
C PRO A 249 5.40 26.97 -7.94
N TRP A 250 6.57 27.24 -7.38
CA TRP A 250 7.00 26.68 -6.07
C TRP A 250 5.98 26.85 -4.95
N SER A 251 5.36 28.01 -4.82
CA SER A 251 4.36 28.27 -3.80
C SER A 251 3.11 27.38 -3.95
N GLN A 252 2.65 27.17 -5.16
CA GLN A 252 1.51 26.29 -5.44
C GLN A 252 1.88 24.83 -5.26
N PHE A 253 3.08 24.42 -5.71
CA PHE A 253 3.62 23.09 -5.46
C PHE A 253 3.63 22.78 -3.96
N VAL A 254 4.22 23.64 -3.12
CA VAL A 254 4.28 23.43 -1.66
C VAL A 254 2.89 23.35 -1.06
N SER A 255 1.98 24.22 -1.48
CA SER A 255 0.59 24.24 -1.00
C SER A 255 -0.12 22.91 -1.24
N LEU A 256 0.01 22.35 -2.43
CA LEU A 256 -0.62 21.05 -2.77
C LEU A 256 0.13 19.87 -2.15
N ALA A 257 1.45 19.84 -2.30
CA ALA A 257 2.28 18.72 -1.86
C ALA A 257 2.30 18.56 -0.33
N SER A 258 2.04 19.63 0.43
CA SER A 258 1.94 19.55 1.90
C SER A 258 0.80 18.64 2.39
N HIS A 259 -0.19 18.38 1.55
CA HIS A 259 -1.33 17.50 1.84
C HIS A 259 -1.16 16.09 1.29
N VAL A 260 0.03 15.77 0.81
CA VAL A 260 0.38 14.46 0.27
C VAL A 260 1.47 13.80 1.12
N LYS A 261 1.32 12.52 1.44
CA LYS A 261 2.35 11.72 2.10
C LYS A 261 2.70 10.52 1.22
N VAL A 262 3.98 10.15 1.21
CA VAL A 262 4.48 9.01 0.47
C VAL A 262 5.14 8.02 1.42
N SER A 263 4.83 6.74 1.28
CA SER A 263 5.52 5.68 2.03
C SER A 263 6.97 5.51 1.55
N PRO A 264 7.81 4.80 2.30
CA PRO A 264 8.97 4.13 1.73
C PRO A 264 8.57 3.23 0.55
N TYR A 265 9.53 2.79 -0.25
CA TYR A 265 9.32 1.80 -1.32
C TYR A 265 9.18 0.41 -0.70
N LEU A 266 7.94 0.03 -0.40
CA LEU A 266 7.58 -1.14 0.39
C LEU A 266 7.41 -2.38 -0.49
N LYS A 267 7.70 -3.55 0.07
CA LYS A 267 7.37 -4.83 -0.57
C LYS A 267 5.89 -5.13 -0.30
N LEU A 268 5.02 -4.80 -1.23
CA LEU A 268 3.56 -4.92 -1.09
C LEU A 268 2.96 -6.10 -1.88
N GLY A 269 3.80 -6.86 -2.60
CA GLY A 269 3.30 -7.87 -3.53
C GLY A 269 2.55 -7.19 -4.68
N HIS A 270 1.41 -7.74 -5.11
CA HIS A 270 0.60 -7.10 -6.15
C HIS A 270 -0.20 -5.88 -5.64
N GLY A 271 -0.55 -5.85 -4.34
CA GLY A 271 -1.05 -4.67 -3.66
C GLY A 271 -2.41 -4.11 -4.10
N GLN A 272 -3.16 -4.84 -4.92
CA GLN A 272 -4.48 -4.40 -5.40
C GLN A 272 -5.54 -4.43 -4.29
N ALA A 273 -5.50 -5.41 -3.40
CA ALA A 273 -6.42 -5.51 -2.28
C ALA A 273 -5.92 -4.69 -1.10
N ILE A 274 -6.21 -3.39 -1.11
CA ILE A 274 -5.93 -2.46 -0.01
C ILE A 274 -7.23 -2.05 0.66
N GLY A 275 -7.23 -2.05 1.99
CA GLY A 275 -8.34 -1.54 2.79
C GLY A 275 -7.85 -0.72 3.97
N SER A 276 -8.79 -0.11 4.69
CA SER A 276 -8.44 0.76 5.81
C SER A 276 -9.41 0.61 6.97
N THR A 277 -8.86 0.72 8.18
CA THR A 277 -9.61 0.90 9.42
C THR A 277 -9.36 2.31 9.97
N SER A 278 -9.75 2.60 11.20
CA SER A 278 -9.47 3.91 11.80
C SER A 278 -7.98 4.24 11.88
N HIS A 279 -7.12 3.26 12.21
CA HIS A 279 -5.69 3.49 12.54
C HIS A 279 -4.72 2.95 11.50
N TYR A 280 -5.13 1.92 10.74
CA TYR A 280 -4.25 1.18 9.87
C TYR A 280 -4.77 1.09 8.43
N LEU A 281 -3.84 0.89 7.53
CA LEU A 281 -4.10 0.34 6.22
C LEU A 281 -3.75 -1.13 6.26
N TYR A 282 -4.46 -1.92 5.47
CA TYR A 282 -4.17 -3.32 5.26
C TYR A 282 -4.00 -3.59 3.78
N VAL A 283 -2.97 -4.35 3.43
CA VAL A 283 -2.71 -4.79 2.07
C VAL A 283 -2.61 -6.30 2.07
N ILE A 284 -3.38 -6.96 1.23
CA ILE A 284 -3.21 -8.36 0.92
C ILE A 284 -2.22 -8.43 -0.24
N ALA A 285 -1.06 -9.02 0.03
CA ALA A 285 0.08 -8.91 -0.87
C ALA A 285 -0.10 -9.71 -2.15
N ASN A 286 -0.94 -10.74 -2.12
CA ASN A 286 -1.11 -11.66 -3.24
C ASN A 286 0.26 -12.10 -3.78
N ASN A 287 1.12 -12.57 -2.87
CA ASN A 287 2.51 -12.85 -3.13
C ASN A 287 2.65 -14.07 -4.02
N HIS A 288 3.32 -13.90 -5.16
CA HIS A 288 3.53 -14.98 -6.13
C HIS A 288 4.24 -16.21 -5.54
N LEU A 289 5.13 -16.03 -4.57
CA LEU A 289 5.79 -17.15 -3.88
C LEU A 289 4.80 -17.95 -3.03
N LEU A 290 3.81 -17.30 -2.43
CA LEU A 290 2.77 -17.93 -1.64
C LEU A 290 1.73 -18.65 -2.50
N ARG A 291 1.52 -18.21 -3.74
CA ARG A 291 0.65 -18.90 -4.70
C ARG A 291 1.16 -20.29 -5.09
N LYS A 292 2.48 -20.47 -5.13
CA LYS A 292 3.11 -21.77 -5.41
C LYS A 292 2.98 -22.75 -4.25
N THR A 293 2.74 -22.22 -3.06
CA THR A 293 2.41 -23.02 -1.89
C THR A 293 0.91 -22.87 -1.66
N PRO A 294 0.10 -23.80 -2.18
CA PRO A 294 -1.34 -23.64 -2.29
C PRO A 294 -1.95 -23.54 -0.89
N GLN A 295 -2.00 -22.43 -0.22
CA GLN A 295 -2.62 -22.41 1.10
C GLN A 295 -2.29 -21.17 1.93
N SER A 296 -1.53 -20.23 1.39
CA SER A 296 -1.15 -19.08 2.22
C SER A 296 -1.37 -17.76 1.49
N GLU A 297 -1.86 -16.82 2.22
CA GLU A 297 -1.96 -15.43 1.81
C GLU A 297 -1.15 -14.56 2.77
N GLU A 298 -0.63 -13.45 2.30
CA GLU A 298 0.15 -12.52 3.10
C GLU A 298 -0.64 -11.23 3.32
N LEU A 299 -0.84 -10.89 4.59
CA LEU A 299 -1.52 -9.68 5.01
C LEU A 299 -0.55 -8.75 5.71
N MET A 300 -0.49 -7.51 5.28
CA MET A 300 0.33 -6.46 5.85
C MET A 300 -0.52 -5.42 6.56
N GLN A 301 -0.15 -5.06 7.77
CA GLN A 301 -0.70 -3.93 8.51
C GLN A 301 0.26 -2.74 8.42
N ILE A 302 -0.23 -1.60 7.96
CA ILE A 302 0.56 -0.40 7.69
C ILE A 302 0.01 0.76 8.51
N SER A 303 0.88 1.44 9.23
CA SER A 303 0.50 2.61 10.03
C SER A 303 0.17 3.81 9.13
N LYS A 304 -1.00 4.41 9.29
CA LYS A 304 -1.38 5.66 8.62
C LYS A 304 -0.50 6.85 9.03
N LYS A 305 0.14 6.78 10.21
CA LYS A 305 1.00 7.86 10.72
C LYS A 305 2.25 8.07 9.86
N ASN A 306 2.92 6.97 9.49
CA ASN A 306 4.21 7.02 8.80
C ASN A 306 4.30 6.13 7.56
N LEU A 307 3.20 5.49 7.18
CA LEU A 307 3.06 4.61 6.02
C LEU A 307 4.13 3.49 5.99
N GLN A 308 4.45 2.93 7.16
CA GLN A 308 5.39 1.81 7.30
C GLN A 308 4.64 0.55 7.72
N ILE A 309 5.08 -0.59 7.20
CA ILE A 309 4.56 -1.89 7.61
C ILE A 309 4.91 -2.13 9.07
N LYS A 310 3.92 -2.44 9.89
CA LYS A 310 4.03 -2.74 11.32
C LYS A 310 3.98 -4.21 11.64
N ARG A 311 3.20 -4.95 10.87
CA ARG A 311 3.05 -6.40 11.02
C ARG A 311 2.84 -7.05 9.66
N ILE A 312 3.29 -8.27 9.55
CA ILE A 312 3.00 -9.18 8.45
C ILE A 312 2.45 -10.46 9.05
N TRP A 313 1.41 -10.99 8.47
CA TRP A 313 0.87 -12.32 8.77
C TRP A 313 0.80 -13.13 7.49
N THR A 314 0.97 -14.42 7.59
CA THR A 314 0.45 -15.36 6.62
C THR A 314 -0.70 -16.14 7.21
N PHE A 315 -1.67 -16.54 6.40
CA PHE A 315 -2.77 -17.41 6.77
C PHE A 315 -3.13 -18.30 5.58
N LYS A 316 -3.73 -19.44 5.89
CA LYS A 316 -4.08 -20.42 4.87
C LYS A 316 -5.51 -20.21 4.38
N ILE A 317 -5.69 -20.30 3.08
CA ILE A 317 -6.99 -20.36 2.43
C ILE A 317 -6.99 -21.62 1.58
N TRP A 318 -7.76 -22.58 1.97
CA TRP A 318 -7.79 -23.85 1.28
C TRP A 318 -9.21 -24.34 1.10
N ASN A 319 -9.52 -24.81 -0.13
CA ASN A 319 -10.73 -25.53 -0.44
C ASN A 319 -10.38 -27.00 -0.63
N HIS A 320 -10.95 -27.88 0.18
CA HIS A 320 -10.70 -29.33 0.14
C HIS A 320 -11.10 -29.97 -1.20
N SER A 321 -12.06 -29.40 -1.92
CA SER A 321 -12.53 -29.92 -3.21
C SER A 321 -11.60 -29.56 -4.38
N VAL A 322 -10.82 -28.50 -4.25
CA VAL A 322 -9.90 -28.02 -5.26
C VAL A 322 -8.56 -27.81 -4.60
N ARG A 323 -7.61 -28.68 -4.82
CA ARG A 323 -6.26 -28.64 -4.22
C ARG A 323 -5.42 -27.41 -4.63
N THR A 324 -6.07 -26.34 -5.07
CA THR A 324 -5.45 -25.10 -5.48
C THR A 324 -5.62 -24.06 -4.40
N GLY A 325 -4.56 -23.33 -4.09
CA GLY A 325 -4.60 -22.20 -3.18
C GLY A 325 -5.51 -21.10 -3.71
N ARG A 326 -6.16 -20.42 -2.78
CA ARG A 326 -6.93 -19.19 -3.05
C ARG A 326 -6.07 -17.98 -2.76
N TYR A 327 -6.33 -16.92 -3.49
CA TYR A 327 -5.78 -15.60 -3.22
C TYR A 327 -6.87 -14.55 -3.43
N PHE A 328 -6.89 -13.56 -2.58
CA PHE A 328 -7.96 -12.58 -2.62
C PHE A 328 -7.67 -11.48 -3.65
N HIS A 329 -8.64 -11.21 -4.50
CA HIS A 329 -8.56 -10.14 -5.48
C HIS A 329 -8.93 -8.78 -4.88
N SER A 330 -9.87 -8.78 -3.94
CA SER A 330 -10.36 -7.59 -3.28
C SER A 330 -10.72 -7.88 -1.83
N ALA A 331 -10.64 -6.89 -0.96
CA ALA A 331 -11.02 -7.02 0.43
C ALA A 331 -11.54 -5.70 1.01
N THR A 332 -12.56 -5.81 1.87
CA THR A 332 -13.09 -4.69 2.64
C THR A 332 -12.85 -4.97 4.13
N PHE A 333 -12.13 -4.07 4.78
CA PHE A 333 -11.81 -4.20 6.21
C PHE A 333 -12.92 -3.57 7.05
N VAL A 334 -13.59 -4.40 7.85
CA VAL A 334 -14.64 -3.98 8.77
C VAL A 334 -14.02 -3.31 10.00
N ASN A 335 -12.95 -3.90 10.53
CA ASN A 335 -12.15 -3.41 11.66
C ASN A 335 -10.77 -4.07 11.67
N ASP A 336 -9.96 -3.81 12.72
CA ASP A 336 -8.61 -4.39 12.85
C ASP A 336 -8.59 -5.90 13.11
N HIS A 337 -9.75 -6.55 13.20
CA HIS A 337 -9.90 -7.98 13.51
C HIS A 337 -10.76 -8.74 12.50
N GLN A 338 -11.31 -8.05 11.48
CA GLN A 338 -12.24 -8.66 10.55
C GLN A 338 -12.21 -7.97 9.19
N PHE A 339 -12.19 -8.76 8.15
CA PHE A 339 -12.41 -8.29 6.79
C PHE A 339 -13.22 -9.32 5.98
N ILE A 340 -13.87 -8.83 4.95
CA ILE A 340 -14.54 -9.63 3.92
C ILE A 340 -13.70 -9.56 2.66
N ALA A 341 -13.45 -10.70 2.05
CA ALA A 341 -12.64 -10.79 0.85
C ALA A 341 -13.35 -11.57 -0.26
N VAL A 342 -12.91 -11.34 -1.47
CA VAL A 342 -13.44 -11.99 -2.67
C VAL A 342 -12.33 -12.71 -3.40
N TYR A 343 -12.57 -13.96 -3.72
CA TYR A 343 -11.79 -14.73 -4.67
C TYR A 343 -12.64 -14.97 -5.92
N HIS A 344 -12.05 -14.82 -7.08
CA HIS A 344 -12.67 -15.13 -8.36
C HIS A 344 -11.95 -16.29 -9.04
N ASP A 345 -12.68 -17.35 -9.32
CA ASP A 345 -12.20 -18.43 -10.17
C ASP A 345 -12.67 -18.18 -11.60
N ALA A 346 -11.73 -17.83 -12.46
CA ALA A 346 -12.01 -17.50 -13.85
C ALA A 346 -12.42 -18.74 -14.67
N THR A 347 -12.09 -19.96 -14.20
CA THR A 347 -12.35 -21.19 -14.94
C THR A 347 -13.82 -21.56 -14.91
N ASP A 348 -14.48 -21.38 -13.78
CA ASP A 348 -15.88 -21.73 -13.58
C ASP A 348 -16.81 -20.54 -13.32
N HIS A 349 -16.31 -19.31 -13.51
CA HIS A 349 -17.03 -18.06 -13.23
C HIS A 349 -17.58 -17.98 -11.80
N ARG A 350 -16.86 -18.56 -10.84
CA ARG A 350 -17.24 -18.62 -9.45
C ARG A 350 -16.61 -17.47 -8.68
N PHE A 351 -17.44 -16.79 -7.89
CA PHE A 351 -17.01 -15.81 -6.90
C PHE A 351 -17.22 -16.41 -5.51
N GLU A 352 -16.18 -16.49 -4.73
CA GLU A 352 -16.21 -16.93 -3.34
C GLU A 352 -16.09 -15.72 -2.43
N TYR A 353 -16.93 -15.65 -1.41
CA TYR A 353 -16.92 -14.61 -0.39
C TYR A 353 -16.41 -15.21 0.91
N TRP A 354 -15.45 -14.55 1.49
CA TRP A 354 -14.71 -15.03 2.63
C TRP A 354 -14.77 -14.02 3.76
N GLU A 355 -15.22 -14.45 4.93
CA GLU A 355 -15.02 -13.71 6.17
C GLU A 355 -13.70 -14.17 6.80
N VAL A 356 -12.82 -13.23 7.11
CA VAL A 356 -11.53 -13.52 7.72
C VAL A 356 -11.45 -12.76 9.04
N THR A 357 -11.38 -13.51 10.14
CA THR A 357 -11.36 -12.97 11.49
C THR A 357 -10.03 -13.22 12.16
N ARG A 358 -9.59 -12.29 13.01
CA ARG A 358 -8.35 -12.39 13.77
C ARG A 358 -8.62 -12.74 15.23
N SER A 359 -7.91 -13.76 15.73
CA SER A 359 -7.79 -14.07 17.15
C SER A 359 -6.32 -14.12 17.54
N GLY A 360 -5.91 -13.27 18.47
CA GLY A 360 -4.51 -13.12 18.83
C GLY A 360 -3.63 -12.71 17.64
N ASN A 361 -2.68 -13.58 17.27
CA ASN A 361 -1.76 -13.37 16.17
C ASN A 361 -2.08 -14.21 14.91
N SER A 362 -3.28 -14.76 14.84
CA SER A 362 -3.70 -15.64 13.74
C SER A 362 -4.97 -15.12 13.08
N TRP A 363 -5.08 -15.34 11.77
CA TRP A 363 -6.25 -15.03 10.97
C TRP A 363 -6.92 -16.31 10.51
N TYR A 364 -8.24 -16.33 10.58
CA TYR A 364 -9.09 -17.50 10.35
C TYR A 364 -10.07 -17.22 9.21
N PRO A 365 -9.77 -17.69 8.00
CA PRO A 365 -10.66 -17.56 6.85
C PRO A 365 -11.81 -18.57 6.95
N LYS A 366 -13.01 -18.09 6.60
CA LYS A 366 -14.22 -18.89 6.50
C LYS A 366 -14.98 -18.48 5.26
N GLU A 367 -15.26 -19.41 4.36
CA GLU A 367 -16.14 -19.15 3.23
C GLU A 367 -17.57 -18.93 3.75
N ILE A 368 -18.15 -17.78 3.43
CA ILE A 368 -19.49 -17.40 3.86
C ILE A 368 -20.51 -17.51 2.74
N GLY A 369 -20.07 -17.62 1.51
CA GLY A 369 -20.94 -17.79 0.36
C GLY A 369 -20.16 -17.88 -0.94
N ALA A 370 -20.87 -18.27 -1.98
CA ALA A 370 -20.37 -18.25 -3.34
C ALA A 370 -21.49 -17.88 -4.30
N THR A 371 -21.13 -17.27 -5.41
CA THR A 371 -22.03 -17.01 -6.53
C THR A 371 -21.40 -17.54 -7.81
N LYS A 372 -22.25 -17.96 -8.75
CA LYS A 372 -21.82 -18.35 -10.08
C LYS A 372 -22.61 -17.54 -11.10
N GLY A 373 -21.95 -17.05 -12.11
CA GLY A 373 -22.59 -16.28 -13.16
C GLY A 373 -21.69 -15.20 -13.76
N GLU A 374 -22.17 -14.56 -14.80
CA GLU A 374 -21.45 -13.50 -15.49
C GLU A 374 -21.60 -12.17 -14.77
N PHE A 375 -20.82 -11.94 -13.73
CA PHE A 375 -20.72 -10.64 -13.09
C PHE A 375 -19.76 -9.71 -13.83
N MET A 376 -18.89 -10.28 -14.65
CA MET A 376 -17.86 -9.54 -15.36
C MET A 376 -17.97 -9.77 -16.86
N ARG A 377 -17.83 -8.72 -17.63
CA ARG A 377 -17.74 -8.82 -19.07
C ARG A 377 -16.41 -9.45 -19.48
N ASN A 378 -16.43 -10.45 -20.34
CA ASN A 378 -15.25 -11.08 -20.95
C ASN A 378 -14.29 -11.77 -19.98
N ASN A 379 -14.77 -12.38 -18.90
CA ASN A 379 -13.91 -13.10 -17.95
C ASN A 379 -12.71 -12.28 -17.43
N SER A 380 -12.81 -10.98 -17.43
CA SER A 380 -11.74 -10.15 -16.90
C SER A 380 -11.51 -10.46 -15.42
N PRO A 381 -10.26 -10.57 -14.97
CA PRO A 381 -9.99 -10.76 -13.56
C PRO A 381 -10.58 -9.59 -12.76
N VAL A 382 -11.11 -9.91 -11.58
CA VAL A 382 -11.53 -8.89 -10.63
C VAL A 382 -10.29 -8.19 -10.13
N GLN A 383 -10.20 -6.90 -10.35
CA GLN A 383 -9.15 -6.06 -9.81
C GLN A 383 -9.78 -5.07 -8.83
N GLY A 384 -9.35 -5.10 -7.60
CA GLY A 384 -9.51 -4.20 -6.48
C GLY A 384 -10.84 -3.57 -6.19
#